data_6a4f8df0b407097c55eb621ab28252b9
#
_entry.id   6a4f8df0b407097c55eb621ab28252b9
#
_cell.length_a   1.000
_cell.length_b   1.000
_cell.length_c   1.000
_cell.angle_alpha   90.00
_cell.angle_beta   90.00
_cell.angle_gamma   90.00
#
_symmetry.space_group_name_H-M   'P 1'
#
loop_
_entity.id
_entity.type
_entity.pdbx_description
1 polymer ?
#
loop_
_entity_poly.entity_id
_entity_poly.type
_entity_poly.pdbx_seq_one_letter_code
_entity_poly.pdbx_strand_id
1 'polypeptide(L)'
;KALTEKYTSILNDKLIPSFKSLSLFLKSTYLSAGRESSGISEIPDGVAYYKHAIRNYTTTNMTADEIHTLGLSEVARILSEMEKIKKQVDFKGTLKEFFNAVRNKKELMPYGTSQEIIANFNAIHKKMKPQLEKLFGNKPKTAFIVKQTEKFREASASAEYNPGSLDGTRPGVFYVPIPDAPTYNGFQDEALF
;
A
#
# COMPACT_ATOMS: atom_id res chain seq x y z
N LYS A 1 32.04 13.56 -12.75
CA LYS A 1 31.99 14.99 -12.41
C LYS A 1 31.14 15.76 -13.43
N ALA A 2 31.51 15.81 -14.72
CA ALA A 2 30.76 16.52 -15.76
C ALA A 2 29.28 16.07 -15.91
N LEU A 3 28.99 14.77 -15.76
CA LEU A 3 27.62 14.24 -15.82
C LEU A 3 26.79 14.74 -14.63
N THR A 4 27.34 14.75 -13.42
CA THR A 4 26.69 15.24 -12.21
C THR A 4 26.37 16.73 -12.33
N GLU A 5 27.31 17.54 -12.82
CA GLU A 5 27.12 18.97 -13.05
C GLU A 5 25.99 19.22 -14.06
N LYS A 6 25.94 18.46 -15.16
CA LYS A 6 24.87 18.54 -16.17
C LYS A 6 23.50 18.18 -15.60
N TYR A 7 23.41 17.11 -14.78
CA TYR A 7 22.17 16.76 -14.10
C TYR A 7 21.72 17.84 -13.12
N THR A 8 22.63 18.36 -12.32
CA THR A 8 22.33 19.42 -11.36
C THR A 8 21.82 20.69 -12.05
N SER A 9 22.45 21.09 -13.17
CA SER A 9 21.97 22.22 -13.98
C SER A 9 20.56 21.99 -14.51
N ILE A 10 20.29 20.82 -15.13
CA ILE A 10 18.96 20.50 -15.64
C ILE A 10 17.89 20.49 -14.54
N LEU A 11 18.21 19.96 -13.37
CA LEU A 11 17.31 19.95 -12.23
C LEU A 11 16.97 21.37 -11.77
N ASN A 12 18.00 22.22 -11.57
CA ASN A 12 17.83 23.57 -11.05
C ASN A 12 17.23 24.54 -12.07
N ASP A 13 17.66 24.44 -13.32
CA ASP A 13 17.34 25.45 -14.34
C ASP A 13 16.07 25.11 -15.14
N LYS A 14 15.66 23.84 -15.12
CA LYS A 14 14.49 23.37 -15.88
C LYS A 14 13.44 22.67 -15.03
N LEU A 15 13.79 21.58 -14.35
CA LEU A 15 12.81 20.74 -13.68
C LEU A 15 12.14 21.44 -12.51
N ILE A 16 12.91 22.01 -11.59
CA ILE A 16 12.37 22.73 -10.43
C ILE A 16 11.54 23.95 -10.85
N PRO A 17 11.97 24.80 -11.78
CA PRO A 17 11.13 25.90 -12.29
C PRO A 17 9.84 25.43 -12.94
N SER A 18 9.86 24.33 -13.70
CA SER A 18 8.65 23.77 -14.30
C SER A 18 7.63 23.31 -13.24
N PHE A 19 8.07 22.63 -12.18
CA PHE A 19 7.19 22.28 -11.07
C PHE A 19 6.66 23.49 -10.30
N LYS A 20 7.48 24.52 -10.12
CA LYS A 20 7.02 25.79 -9.52
C LYS A 20 5.95 26.46 -10.38
N SER A 21 6.15 26.51 -11.69
CA SER A 21 5.17 27.07 -12.63
C SER A 21 3.85 26.29 -12.62
N LEU A 22 3.92 24.95 -12.63
CA LEU A 22 2.74 24.09 -12.51
C LEU A 22 2.02 24.33 -11.16
N SER A 23 2.76 24.38 -10.06
CA SER A 23 2.18 24.68 -8.74
C SER A 23 1.49 26.03 -8.69
N LEU A 24 2.08 27.05 -9.30
CA LEU A 24 1.48 28.38 -9.40
C LEU A 24 0.19 28.36 -10.23
N PHE A 25 0.22 27.73 -11.40
CA PHE A 25 -0.97 27.56 -12.26
C PHE A 25 -2.10 26.83 -11.51
N LEU A 26 -1.80 25.72 -10.83
CA LEU A 26 -2.80 24.98 -10.06
C LEU A 26 -3.42 25.86 -8.97
N LYS A 27 -2.61 26.62 -8.24
CA LYS A 27 -3.10 27.47 -7.14
C LYS A 27 -3.86 28.70 -7.60
N SER A 28 -3.36 29.39 -8.64
CA SER A 28 -3.90 30.71 -9.06
C SER A 28 -5.03 30.63 -10.08
N THR A 29 -5.09 29.54 -10.84
CA THR A 29 -6.01 29.44 -11.99
C THR A 29 -6.89 28.20 -11.88
N TYR A 30 -6.29 27.02 -11.71
CA TYR A 30 -7.02 25.77 -11.80
C TYR A 30 -7.97 25.54 -10.61
N LEU A 31 -7.53 25.80 -9.38
CA LEU A 31 -8.36 25.62 -8.19
C LEU A 31 -9.59 26.53 -8.19
N SER A 32 -9.44 27.78 -8.62
CA SER A 32 -10.56 28.73 -8.70
C SER A 32 -11.55 28.42 -9.83
N ALA A 33 -11.12 27.69 -10.85
CA ALA A 33 -11.97 27.20 -11.94
C ALA A 33 -12.59 25.84 -11.66
N GLY A 34 -12.24 25.23 -10.53
CA GLY A 34 -12.78 23.94 -10.12
C GLY A 34 -14.29 24.04 -9.85
N ARG A 35 -15.00 22.95 -10.11
CA ARG A 35 -16.44 22.86 -9.74
C ARG A 35 -16.57 22.78 -8.21
N GLU A 36 -17.66 23.30 -7.69
CA GLU A 36 -17.96 23.26 -6.25
C GLU A 36 -18.51 21.89 -5.82
N SER A 37 -19.13 21.15 -6.73
CA SER A 37 -19.67 19.82 -6.47
C SER A 37 -18.56 18.75 -6.37
N SER A 38 -18.76 17.77 -5.50
CA SER A 38 -17.90 16.61 -5.37
C SER A 38 -18.52 15.38 -6.07
N GLY A 39 -17.69 14.38 -6.35
CA GLY A 39 -18.16 13.14 -6.96
C GLY A 39 -18.23 13.17 -8.49
N ILE A 40 -18.09 12.00 -9.09
CA ILE A 40 -18.10 11.83 -10.54
C ILE A 40 -19.49 11.95 -11.15
N SER A 41 -20.55 11.75 -10.36
CA SER A 41 -21.94 11.89 -10.79
C SER A 41 -22.31 13.29 -11.27
N GLU A 42 -21.56 14.31 -10.83
CA GLU A 42 -21.82 15.72 -11.13
C GLU A 42 -21.17 16.22 -12.43
N ILE A 43 -20.42 15.38 -13.12
CA ILE A 43 -19.91 15.73 -14.45
C ILE A 43 -20.88 15.26 -15.55
N PRO A 44 -20.83 15.83 -16.77
CA PRO A 44 -21.62 15.33 -17.90
C PRO A 44 -21.44 13.81 -18.05
N ASP A 45 -22.56 13.08 -18.19
CA ASP A 45 -22.60 11.61 -18.26
C ASP A 45 -21.99 10.87 -17.05
N GLY A 46 -21.68 11.57 -15.95
CA GLY A 46 -20.99 11.02 -14.78
C GLY A 46 -21.71 9.85 -14.12
N VAL A 47 -23.04 9.88 -14.05
CA VAL A 47 -23.84 8.77 -13.52
C VAL A 47 -23.67 7.50 -14.38
N ALA A 48 -23.74 7.64 -15.70
CA ALA A 48 -23.55 6.53 -16.63
C ALA A 48 -22.13 5.97 -16.56
N TYR A 49 -21.14 6.87 -16.50
CA TYR A 49 -19.74 6.51 -16.32
C TYR A 49 -19.49 5.77 -15.00
N TYR A 50 -20.06 6.25 -13.89
CA TYR A 50 -19.91 5.59 -12.58
C TYR A 50 -20.51 4.19 -12.58
N LYS A 51 -21.69 4.02 -13.17
CA LYS A 51 -22.32 2.70 -13.35
C LYS A 51 -21.45 1.75 -14.19
N HIS A 52 -20.85 2.27 -15.26
CA HIS A 52 -19.90 1.51 -16.07
C HIS A 52 -18.65 1.11 -15.27
N ALA A 53 -18.07 2.06 -14.50
CA ALA A 53 -16.92 1.80 -13.65
C ALA A 53 -17.20 0.72 -12.59
N ILE A 54 -18.36 0.79 -11.90
CA ILE A 54 -18.80 -0.25 -10.97
C ILE A 54 -18.74 -1.62 -11.64
N ARG A 55 -19.39 -1.77 -12.80
CA ARG A 55 -19.41 -3.06 -13.52
C ARG A 55 -18.01 -3.53 -13.89
N ASN A 56 -17.16 -2.62 -14.35
CA ASN A 56 -15.81 -2.94 -14.76
C ASN A 56 -14.93 -3.40 -13.59
N TYR A 57 -15.02 -2.71 -12.44
CA TYR A 57 -14.18 -3.03 -11.28
C TYR A 57 -14.71 -4.20 -10.44
N THR A 58 -16.02 -4.32 -10.30
CA THR A 58 -16.63 -5.39 -9.50
C THR A 58 -16.94 -6.64 -10.30
N THR A 59 -16.99 -6.55 -11.64
CA THR A 59 -17.46 -7.61 -12.54
C THR A 59 -18.89 -8.08 -12.25
N THR A 60 -19.69 -7.27 -11.53
CA THR A 60 -21.07 -7.56 -11.14
C THR A 60 -22.04 -6.55 -11.77
N ASN A 61 -23.34 -6.82 -11.63
CA ASN A 61 -24.40 -5.89 -12.02
C ASN A 61 -24.99 -5.13 -10.82
N MET A 62 -24.32 -5.14 -9.68
CA MET A 62 -24.77 -4.44 -8.48
C MET A 62 -24.82 -2.93 -8.72
N THR A 63 -25.80 -2.29 -8.14
CA THR A 63 -25.92 -0.83 -8.10
C THR A 63 -25.00 -0.24 -7.02
N ALA A 64 -24.75 1.06 -7.09
CA ALA A 64 -23.99 1.77 -6.07
C ALA A 64 -24.60 1.62 -4.66
N ASP A 65 -25.94 1.68 -4.56
CA ASP A 65 -26.66 1.56 -3.29
C ASP A 65 -26.61 0.15 -2.71
N GLU A 66 -26.68 -0.87 -3.56
CA GLU A 66 -26.49 -2.27 -3.13
C GLU A 66 -25.09 -2.50 -2.60
N ILE A 67 -24.06 -1.98 -3.28
CA ILE A 67 -22.66 -2.07 -2.83
C ILE A 67 -22.46 -1.32 -1.53
N HIS A 68 -23.04 -0.12 -1.40
CA HIS A 68 -22.97 0.66 -0.15
C HIS A 68 -23.62 -0.09 1.02
N THR A 69 -24.82 -0.64 0.80
CA THR A 69 -25.55 -1.42 1.82
C THR A 69 -24.76 -2.66 2.22
N LEU A 70 -24.19 -3.38 1.24
CA LEU A 70 -23.30 -4.50 1.50
C LEU A 70 -22.09 -4.07 2.32
N GLY A 71 -21.46 -2.95 1.98
CA GLY A 71 -20.32 -2.38 2.73
C GLY A 71 -20.67 -2.10 4.19
N LEU A 72 -21.83 -1.50 4.47
CA LEU A 72 -22.29 -1.26 5.84
C LEU A 72 -22.51 -2.56 6.62
N SER A 73 -23.11 -3.58 5.98
CA SER A 73 -23.31 -4.89 6.61
C SER A 73 -21.99 -5.59 6.92
N GLU A 74 -21.00 -5.50 6.02
CA GLU A 74 -19.67 -6.07 6.24
C GLU A 74 -18.89 -5.37 7.34
N VAL A 75 -18.98 -4.04 7.42
CA VAL A 75 -18.41 -3.28 8.55
C VAL A 75 -18.99 -3.76 9.89
N ALA A 76 -20.31 -3.91 9.96
CA ALA A 76 -20.98 -4.41 11.18
C ALA A 76 -20.53 -5.84 11.52
N ARG A 77 -20.43 -6.72 10.51
CA ARG A 77 -19.95 -8.10 10.68
C ARG A 77 -18.51 -8.12 11.20
N ILE A 78 -17.61 -7.37 10.56
CA ILE A 78 -16.20 -7.29 10.94
C ILE A 78 -16.05 -6.77 12.37
N LEU A 79 -16.75 -5.71 12.74
CA LEU A 79 -16.73 -5.18 14.13
C LEU A 79 -17.18 -6.24 15.15
N SER A 80 -18.22 -7.01 14.81
CA SER A 80 -18.68 -8.11 15.66
C SER A 80 -17.61 -9.20 15.82
N GLU A 81 -16.93 -9.57 14.75
CA GLU A 81 -15.83 -10.55 14.83
C GLU A 81 -14.64 -10.02 15.66
N MET A 82 -14.28 -8.74 15.50
CA MET A 82 -13.24 -8.11 16.32
C MET A 82 -13.58 -8.13 17.81
N GLU A 83 -14.85 -7.86 18.17
CA GLU A 83 -15.32 -7.95 19.56
C GLU A 83 -15.25 -9.40 20.10
N LYS A 84 -15.55 -10.41 19.25
CA LYS A 84 -15.40 -11.82 19.65
C LYS A 84 -13.94 -12.16 19.93
N ILE A 85 -13.01 -11.76 19.04
CA ILE A 85 -11.57 -12.00 19.24
C ILE A 85 -11.08 -11.30 20.51
N LYS A 86 -11.47 -10.04 20.74
CA LYS A 86 -11.13 -9.31 21.95
C LYS A 86 -11.59 -10.07 23.22
N LYS A 87 -12.79 -10.66 23.20
CA LYS A 87 -13.31 -11.49 24.30
C LYS A 87 -12.54 -12.80 24.47
N GLN A 88 -12.18 -13.46 23.36
CA GLN A 88 -11.42 -14.72 23.39
C GLN A 88 -10.05 -14.56 24.05
N VAL A 89 -9.40 -13.40 23.86
CA VAL A 89 -8.11 -13.09 24.50
C VAL A 89 -8.28 -12.42 25.88
N ASP A 90 -9.51 -12.39 26.41
CA ASP A 90 -9.89 -11.81 27.71
C ASP A 90 -9.44 -10.32 27.90
N PHE A 91 -9.37 -9.57 26.82
CA PHE A 91 -9.02 -8.16 26.91
C PHE A 91 -10.19 -7.33 27.47
N LYS A 92 -9.93 -6.62 28.58
CA LYS A 92 -10.91 -5.71 29.20
C LYS A 92 -10.72 -4.30 28.66
N GLY A 93 -11.76 -3.74 28.08
CA GLY A 93 -11.74 -2.39 27.50
C GLY A 93 -12.43 -2.31 26.14
N THR A 94 -12.36 -1.14 25.52
CA THR A 94 -12.91 -0.87 24.19
C THR A 94 -12.08 -1.49 23.08
N LEU A 95 -12.64 -1.64 21.87
CA LEU A 95 -11.88 -2.07 20.70
C LEU A 95 -10.70 -1.12 20.37
N LYS A 96 -10.89 0.18 20.56
CA LYS A 96 -9.81 1.17 20.36
C LYS A 96 -8.63 0.92 21.30
N GLU A 97 -8.90 0.64 22.57
CA GLU A 97 -7.85 0.29 23.54
C GLU A 97 -7.19 -1.04 23.19
N PHE A 98 -7.98 -2.02 22.75
CA PHE A 98 -7.45 -3.30 22.28
C PHE A 98 -6.49 -3.13 21.11
N PHE A 99 -6.88 -2.38 20.07
CA PHE A 99 -6.01 -2.10 18.92
C PHE A 99 -4.75 -1.34 19.32
N ASN A 100 -4.85 -0.40 20.24
CA ASN A 100 -3.68 0.32 20.74
C ASN A 100 -2.75 -0.62 21.53
N ALA A 101 -3.31 -1.52 22.36
CA ALA A 101 -2.53 -2.50 23.08
C ALA A 101 -1.78 -3.47 22.13
N VAL A 102 -2.48 -4.00 21.11
CA VAL A 102 -1.84 -4.85 20.08
C VAL A 102 -0.78 -4.10 19.30
N ARG A 103 -1.08 -2.88 18.85
CA ARG A 103 -0.14 -2.06 18.07
C ARG A 103 1.15 -1.74 18.83
N ASN A 104 1.05 -1.53 20.14
CA ASN A 104 2.18 -1.15 20.99
C ASN A 104 2.80 -2.33 21.76
N LYS A 105 2.35 -3.55 21.48
CA LYS A 105 2.84 -4.75 22.15
C LYS A 105 4.29 -5.01 21.78
N LYS A 106 5.20 -4.92 22.75
CA LYS A 106 6.65 -5.02 22.51
C LYS A 106 7.08 -6.37 21.95
N GLU A 107 6.40 -7.46 22.31
CA GLU A 107 6.66 -8.80 21.78
C GLU A 107 6.40 -8.91 20.27
N LEU A 108 5.61 -7.98 19.69
CA LEU A 108 5.36 -7.87 18.25
C LEU A 108 6.36 -6.94 17.54
N MET A 109 7.30 -6.36 18.28
CA MET A 109 8.37 -5.46 17.80
C MET A 109 9.74 -6.06 18.15
N PRO A 110 10.09 -7.25 17.68
CA PRO A 110 11.29 -7.98 18.12
C PRO A 110 12.59 -7.46 17.46
N TYR A 111 12.49 -6.50 16.55
CA TYR A 111 13.61 -6.11 15.68
C TYR A 111 14.36 -4.90 16.23
N GLY A 112 15.68 -4.95 16.17
CA GLY A 112 16.57 -3.83 16.48
C GLY A 112 17.09 -3.12 15.22
N THR A 113 17.08 -3.81 14.07
CA THR A 113 17.67 -3.33 12.82
C THR A 113 16.78 -3.65 11.61
N SER A 114 16.94 -2.85 10.55
CA SER A 114 16.25 -3.12 9.27
C SER A 114 16.66 -4.46 8.65
N GLN A 115 17.89 -4.89 8.86
CA GLN A 115 18.42 -6.15 8.37
C GLN A 115 17.69 -7.35 8.97
N GLU A 116 17.33 -7.28 10.25
CA GLU A 116 16.54 -8.34 10.92
C GLU A 116 15.14 -8.45 10.32
N ILE A 117 14.49 -7.33 9.99
CA ILE A 117 13.18 -7.31 9.33
C ILE A 117 13.27 -7.91 7.93
N ILE A 118 14.28 -7.52 7.13
CA ILE A 118 14.51 -8.09 5.80
C ILE A 118 14.83 -9.60 5.90
N ALA A 119 15.59 -10.01 6.91
CA ALA A 119 15.86 -11.43 7.16
C ALA A 119 14.58 -12.20 7.49
N ASN A 120 13.64 -11.61 8.27
CA ASN A 120 12.34 -12.21 8.54
C ASN A 120 11.52 -12.43 7.27
N PHE A 121 11.41 -11.44 6.38
CA PHE A 121 10.72 -11.61 5.09
C PHE A 121 11.36 -12.70 4.22
N ASN A 122 12.67 -12.80 4.20
CA ASN A 122 13.36 -13.90 3.51
C ASN A 122 13.08 -15.27 4.15
N ALA A 123 12.93 -15.34 5.48
CA ALA A 123 12.54 -16.57 6.18
C ALA A 123 11.09 -16.98 5.87
N ILE A 124 10.15 -16.01 5.83
CA ILE A 124 8.77 -16.23 5.38
C ILE A 124 8.76 -16.80 3.96
N HIS A 125 9.49 -16.16 3.02
CA HIS A 125 9.62 -16.66 1.66
C HIS A 125 10.13 -18.12 1.61
N LYS A 126 11.18 -18.42 2.36
CA LYS A 126 11.74 -19.78 2.44
C LYS A 126 10.73 -20.80 2.96
N LYS A 127 9.91 -20.42 3.93
CA LYS A 127 8.82 -21.24 4.51
C LYS A 127 7.69 -21.45 3.48
N MET A 128 7.33 -20.42 2.72
CA MET A 128 6.22 -20.46 1.74
C MET A 128 6.59 -21.19 0.46
N LYS A 129 7.81 -21.05 -0.02
CA LYS A 129 8.27 -21.56 -1.33
C LYS A 129 7.88 -23.02 -1.60
N PRO A 130 8.02 -23.99 -0.69
CA PRO A 130 7.60 -25.37 -0.92
C PRO A 130 6.07 -25.54 -1.06
N GLN A 131 5.30 -24.63 -0.49
CA GLN A 131 3.82 -24.69 -0.54
C GLN A 131 3.28 -24.15 -1.87
N LEU A 132 3.99 -23.23 -2.50
CA LEU A 132 3.60 -22.67 -3.80
C LEU A 132 3.50 -23.74 -4.89
N GLU A 133 4.30 -24.81 -4.79
CA GLU A 133 4.26 -25.94 -5.72
C GLU A 133 2.95 -26.72 -5.66
N LYS A 134 2.28 -26.69 -4.51
CA LYS A 134 1.00 -27.37 -4.30
C LYS A 134 -0.19 -26.56 -4.80
N LEU A 135 -0.01 -25.24 -4.94
CA LEU A 135 -1.10 -24.30 -5.27
C LEU A 135 -1.06 -23.85 -6.73
N PHE A 136 0.14 -23.76 -7.32
CA PHE A 136 0.32 -23.17 -8.66
C PHE A 136 1.01 -24.14 -9.62
N GLY A 137 0.34 -24.47 -10.73
CA GLY A 137 0.91 -25.26 -11.81
C GLY A 137 2.02 -24.54 -12.58
N ASN A 138 1.89 -23.23 -12.76
CA ASN A 138 2.89 -22.37 -13.39
C ASN A 138 3.53 -21.44 -12.36
N LYS A 139 4.86 -21.38 -12.39
CA LYS A 139 5.62 -20.50 -11.49
C LYS A 139 6.46 -19.50 -12.31
N PRO A 140 6.61 -18.25 -11.80
CA PRO A 140 7.55 -17.31 -12.40
C PRO A 140 8.96 -17.90 -12.45
N LYS A 141 9.64 -17.73 -13.58
CA LYS A 141 11.04 -18.17 -13.74
C LYS A 141 12.02 -17.19 -13.10
N THR A 142 11.65 -15.91 -13.10
CA THR A 142 12.49 -14.85 -12.56
C THR A 142 12.45 -14.87 -11.03
N ALA A 143 13.62 -14.88 -10.41
CA ALA A 143 13.75 -14.74 -8.98
C ALA A 143 13.30 -13.35 -8.52
N PHE A 144 13.01 -13.19 -7.22
CA PHE A 144 12.83 -11.88 -6.61
C PHE A 144 13.68 -11.76 -5.34
N ILE A 145 13.89 -10.53 -4.91
CA ILE A 145 14.64 -10.19 -3.72
C ILE A 145 13.81 -9.24 -2.85
N VAL A 146 14.01 -9.30 -1.54
CA VAL A 146 13.40 -8.35 -0.58
C VAL A 146 14.40 -7.24 -0.31
N LYS A 147 13.95 -5.98 -0.37
CA LYS A 147 14.76 -4.80 -0.08
C LYS A 147 14.02 -3.82 0.81
N GLN A 148 14.76 -3.10 1.63
CA GLN A 148 14.23 -1.91 2.29
C GLN A 148 13.92 -0.83 1.24
N THR A 149 12.81 -0.13 1.41
CA THR A 149 12.46 1.05 0.61
C THR A 149 13.53 2.15 0.81
N GLU A 150 13.82 2.91 -0.22
CA GLU A 150 14.82 3.99 -0.15
C GLU A 150 14.37 5.07 0.85
N LYS A 151 15.31 5.54 1.68
CA LYS A 151 15.03 6.47 2.78
C LYS A 151 14.25 7.72 2.40
N PHE A 152 14.48 8.25 1.19
CA PHE A 152 13.83 9.48 0.76
C PHE A 152 12.31 9.35 0.53
N ARG A 153 11.79 8.14 0.32
CA ARG A 153 10.35 7.87 0.12
C ARG A 153 9.75 6.95 1.20
N GLU A 154 10.55 6.41 2.09
CA GLU A 154 10.18 5.37 3.05
C GLU A 154 9.02 5.77 3.96
N ALA A 155 9.00 7.03 4.44
CA ALA A 155 7.97 7.53 5.36
C ALA A 155 6.56 7.60 4.73
N SER A 156 6.46 7.66 3.40
CA SER A 156 5.19 7.76 2.66
C SER A 156 4.88 6.52 1.80
N ALA A 157 5.81 5.56 1.76
CA ALA A 157 5.65 4.35 0.98
C ALA A 157 4.82 3.29 1.72
N SER A 158 4.10 2.48 0.97
CA SER A 158 3.63 1.17 1.40
C SER A 158 4.55 0.09 0.85
N ALA A 159 4.43 -1.14 1.36
CA ALA A 159 5.11 -2.27 0.73
C ALA A 159 4.62 -2.44 -0.72
N GLU A 160 5.56 -2.69 -1.62
CA GLU A 160 5.28 -2.80 -3.06
C GLU A 160 6.15 -3.86 -3.71
N TYR A 161 5.63 -4.50 -4.75
CA TYR A 161 6.38 -5.43 -5.57
C TYR A 161 6.61 -4.86 -6.98
N ASN A 162 7.87 -4.75 -7.36
CA ASN A 162 8.26 -4.37 -8.71
C ASN A 162 8.67 -5.62 -9.50
N PRO A 163 7.98 -5.95 -10.60
CA PRO A 163 8.28 -7.14 -11.40
C PRO A 163 9.70 -7.16 -11.94
N GLY A 164 10.25 -8.35 -12.08
CA GLY A 164 11.50 -8.57 -12.79
C GLY A 164 11.37 -8.30 -14.29
N SER A 165 12.50 -8.32 -15.00
CA SER A 165 12.48 -8.23 -16.45
C SER A 165 11.96 -9.52 -17.10
N LEU A 166 11.34 -9.41 -18.27
CA LEU A 166 10.80 -10.56 -19.01
C LEU A 166 11.88 -11.55 -19.44
N ASP A 167 13.09 -11.07 -19.68
CA ASP A 167 14.27 -11.89 -20.05
C ASP A 167 14.94 -12.57 -18.86
N GLY A 168 14.48 -12.28 -17.61
CA GLY A 168 15.00 -12.86 -16.39
C GLY A 168 16.35 -12.29 -15.92
N THR A 169 16.91 -11.29 -16.60
CA THR A 169 18.21 -10.71 -16.24
C THR A 169 18.14 -9.82 -14.99
N ARG A 170 16.99 -9.21 -14.73
CA ARG A 170 16.75 -8.39 -13.55
C ARG A 170 15.70 -9.06 -12.65
N PRO A 171 16.02 -9.34 -11.37
CA PRO A 171 15.05 -9.93 -10.44
C PRO A 171 13.89 -8.98 -10.17
N GLY A 172 12.75 -9.52 -9.75
CA GLY A 172 11.70 -8.77 -9.09
C GLY A 172 12.18 -8.24 -7.74
N VAL A 173 11.58 -7.17 -7.25
CA VAL A 173 11.94 -6.58 -5.96
C VAL A 173 10.69 -6.35 -5.13
N PHE A 174 10.64 -6.96 -3.95
CA PHE A 174 9.66 -6.64 -2.92
C PHE A 174 10.25 -5.59 -1.98
N TYR A 175 9.70 -4.39 -2.01
CA TYR A 175 10.14 -3.27 -1.18
C TYR A 175 9.34 -3.23 0.12
N VAL A 176 10.05 -3.11 1.24
CA VAL A 176 9.48 -2.99 2.58
C VAL A 176 9.88 -1.64 3.18
N PRO A 177 8.94 -0.75 3.50
CA PRO A 177 9.25 0.48 4.21
C PRO A 177 9.54 0.18 5.69
N ILE A 178 10.70 0.63 6.18
CA ILE A 178 11.15 0.43 7.56
C ILE A 178 11.66 1.77 8.10
N PRO A 179 10.79 2.75 8.33
CA PRO A 179 11.20 4.07 8.80
C PRO A 179 11.90 4.02 10.16
N ASP A 180 11.50 3.09 11.02
CA ASP A 180 12.10 2.87 12.34
C ASP A 180 11.99 1.41 12.75
N ALA A 181 13.10 0.68 12.72
CA ALA A 181 13.11 -0.76 12.99
C ALA A 181 12.68 -1.13 14.42
N PRO A 182 13.10 -0.43 15.49
CA PRO A 182 12.68 -0.75 16.86
C PRO A 182 11.18 -0.62 17.13
N THR A 183 10.46 0.15 16.33
CA THR A 183 9.00 0.31 16.42
C THR A 183 8.23 -0.46 15.34
N TYR A 184 8.93 -1.16 14.49
CA TYR A 184 8.31 -1.99 13.45
C TYR A 184 7.55 -3.16 14.06
N ASN A 185 6.24 -3.20 13.82
CA ASN A 185 5.38 -4.27 14.32
C ASN A 185 5.22 -5.35 13.24
N GLY A 186 5.82 -6.51 13.48
CA GLY A 186 5.82 -7.66 12.56
C GLY A 186 4.53 -8.49 12.56
N PHE A 187 3.47 -8.05 13.23
CA PHE A 187 2.23 -8.82 13.36
C PHE A 187 1.57 -9.19 12.02
N GLN A 188 1.77 -8.38 11.01
CA GLN A 188 1.16 -8.58 9.68
C GLN A 188 2.15 -9.06 8.61
N ASP A 189 3.39 -9.36 8.96
CA ASP A 189 4.43 -9.68 7.98
C ASP A 189 4.05 -10.85 7.06
N GLU A 190 3.48 -11.93 7.62
CA GLU A 190 3.06 -13.09 6.82
C GLU A 190 1.86 -12.78 5.90
N ALA A 191 0.99 -11.85 6.28
CA ALA A 191 -0.15 -11.43 5.46
C ALA A 191 0.23 -10.37 4.41
N LEU A 192 1.29 -9.60 4.69
CA LEU A 192 1.80 -8.57 3.79
C LEU A 192 2.61 -9.18 2.64
N PHE A 193 3.36 -10.24 2.90
CA PHE A 193 4.23 -10.93 1.95
C PHE A 193 3.47 -11.90 1.06
#